data_33622fef5026551f9f402832de6f2b6d
#
_entry.id   33622fef5026551f9f402832de6f2b6d
#
_cell.length_a   1.000
_cell.length_b   1.000
_cell.length_c   1.000
_cell.angle_alpha   90.00
_cell.angle_beta   90.00
_cell.angle_gamma   90.00
#
_symmetry.space_group_name_H-M   'P 1'
#
loop_
_entity.id
_entity.type
_entity.pdbx_description
1 polymer ?
#
loop_
_entity_poly.entity_id
_entity_poly.type
_entity_poly.pdbx_seq_one_letter_code
_entity_poly.pdbx_strand_id
1 'polypeptide(L)'
;MKKLYLDIDGVLLTTSNIRAAKGAVDLLYYVLENFDCYWLTTHCHDNDTTQAISYLSQYFYQSVVEKMKSIKPAAWTALKTEGIDFESDFIWLDDYPREAEKDVLRQHGCYRSLIQVNLDNKDELFDVIQKLKALQ
;
A
#
# COMPACT_ATOMS: atom_id res chain seq x y z
N MET A 1 14.33 9.03 1.14
CA MET A 1 13.27 8.54 0.22
C MET A 1 11.91 8.92 0.77
N LYS A 2 10.99 9.26 -0.13
CA LYS A 2 9.60 9.51 0.23
C LYS A 2 8.99 8.24 0.80
N LYS A 3 8.12 8.37 1.80
CA LYS A 3 7.42 7.23 2.38
C LYS A 3 6.28 6.78 1.47
N LEU A 4 6.04 5.48 1.41
CA LEU A 4 4.92 4.91 0.69
C LEU A 4 4.20 3.92 1.61
N TYR A 5 2.90 4.17 1.81
CA TYR A 5 2.04 3.30 2.60
C TYR A 5 1.23 2.43 1.66
N LEU A 6 1.23 1.14 1.92
CA LEU A 6 0.73 0.13 0.99
C LEU A 6 -0.31 -0.76 1.66
N ASP A 7 -1.52 -0.80 1.09
CA ASP A 7 -2.53 -1.78 1.47
C ASP A 7 -2.31 -3.09 0.70
N ILE A 8 -2.96 -4.14 1.14
CA ILE A 8 -2.86 -5.49 0.55
C ILE A 8 -4.11 -5.79 -0.28
N ASP A 9 -5.27 -5.92 0.38
CA ASP A 9 -6.51 -6.27 -0.32
C ASP A 9 -6.96 -5.12 -1.22
N GLY A 10 -7.26 -5.43 -2.47
CA GLY A 10 -7.66 -4.43 -3.46
C GLY A 10 -6.50 -3.67 -4.07
N VAL A 11 -5.26 -3.92 -3.66
CA VAL A 11 -4.04 -3.32 -4.23
C VAL A 11 -3.11 -4.39 -4.76
N LEU A 12 -2.58 -5.24 -3.88
CA LEU A 12 -1.70 -6.35 -4.28
C LEU A 12 -2.48 -7.62 -4.58
N LEU A 13 -3.63 -7.80 -3.93
CA LEU A 13 -4.51 -8.95 -4.11
C LEU A 13 -5.88 -8.48 -4.58
N THR A 14 -6.50 -9.27 -5.45
CA THR A 14 -7.89 -9.06 -5.81
C THR A 14 -8.81 -9.39 -4.62
N THR A 15 -9.98 -8.75 -4.54
CA THR A 15 -10.92 -8.96 -3.44
C THR A 15 -11.94 -10.06 -3.74
N SER A 16 -12.23 -10.27 -5.02
CA SER A 16 -13.10 -11.35 -5.49
C SER A 16 -12.21 -12.42 -6.10
N ASN A 17 -12.36 -13.70 -5.68
CA ASN A 17 -11.44 -14.77 -6.07
C ASN A 17 -9.99 -14.35 -5.77
N ILE A 18 -9.64 -14.33 -4.50
CA ILE A 18 -8.37 -13.77 -4.03
C ILE A 18 -7.17 -14.40 -4.74
N ARG A 19 -6.38 -13.54 -5.38
CA ARG A 19 -5.14 -13.92 -6.07
C ARG A 19 -4.27 -12.68 -6.22
N ALA A 20 -3.00 -12.89 -6.59
CA ALA A 20 -2.11 -11.77 -6.89
C ALA A 20 -2.71 -10.93 -8.04
N ALA A 21 -2.78 -9.61 -7.86
CA ALA A 21 -3.29 -8.71 -8.87
C ALA A 21 -2.29 -8.62 -10.03
N LYS A 22 -2.81 -8.39 -11.25
CA LYS A 22 -1.96 -8.17 -12.41
C LYS A 22 -1.07 -6.96 -12.17
N GLY A 23 0.25 -7.14 -12.31
CA GLY A 23 1.22 -6.08 -12.09
C GLY A 23 1.64 -5.88 -10.64
N ALA A 24 1.15 -6.71 -9.70
CA ALA A 24 1.49 -6.58 -8.29
C ALA A 24 3.00 -6.75 -8.04
N VAL A 25 3.63 -7.71 -8.68
CA VAL A 25 5.07 -7.93 -8.53
C VAL A 25 5.87 -6.75 -9.09
N ASP A 26 5.46 -6.23 -10.25
CA ASP A 26 6.10 -5.07 -10.86
C ASP A 26 5.97 -3.84 -9.95
N LEU A 27 4.79 -3.63 -9.38
CA LEU A 27 4.55 -2.53 -8.44
C LEU A 27 5.44 -2.68 -7.20
N LEU A 28 5.48 -3.87 -6.62
CA LEU A 28 6.32 -4.14 -5.44
C LEU A 28 7.78 -3.83 -5.69
N TYR A 29 8.32 -4.32 -6.79
CA TYR A 29 9.73 -4.08 -7.10
C TYR A 29 10.01 -2.59 -7.31
N TYR A 30 9.10 -1.90 -7.98
CA TYR A 30 9.26 -0.47 -8.20
C TYR A 30 9.24 0.32 -6.90
N VAL A 31 8.25 0.08 -6.03
CA VAL A 31 8.13 0.85 -4.78
C VAL A 31 9.24 0.53 -3.80
N LEU A 32 9.71 -0.73 -3.76
CA LEU A 32 10.81 -1.12 -2.87
C LEU A 32 12.12 -0.45 -3.27
N GLU A 33 12.35 -0.20 -4.54
CA GLU A 33 13.56 0.49 -5.01
C GLU A 33 13.50 2.01 -4.81
N ASN A 34 12.31 2.60 -4.82
CA ASN A 34 12.16 4.04 -4.95
C ASN A 34 11.55 4.73 -3.74
N PHE A 35 11.04 3.99 -2.77
CA PHE A 35 10.33 4.52 -1.60
C PHE A 35 10.73 3.80 -0.33
N ASP A 36 10.51 4.48 0.79
CA ASP A 36 10.57 3.88 2.13
C ASP A 36 9.18 3.32 2.42
N CYS A 37 9.01 2.00 2.32
CA CYS A 37 7.71 1.35 2.28
C CYS A 37 7.22 0.89 3.64
N TYR A 38 5.92 1.10 3.89
CA TYR A 38 5.21 0.69 5.11
C TYR A 38 3.92 -0.04 4.75
N TRP A 39 3.60 -1.07 5.52
CA TRP A 39 2.28 -1.70 5.43
C TRP A 39 1.25 -0.82 6.13
N LEU A 40 0.17 -0.50 5.43
CA LEU A 40 -0.97 0.20 6.02
C LEU A 40 -2.23 -0.57 5.63
N THR A 41 -2.54 -1.61 6.40
CA THR A 41 -3.48 -2.65 6.03
C THR A 41 -4.14 -3.24 7.26
N THR A 42 -5.33 -3.83 7.07
CA THR A 42 -6.01 -4.55 8.15
C THR A 42 -5.27 -5.81 8.59
N HIS A 43 -4.29 -6.27 7.82
CA HIS A 43 -3.47 -7.43 8.17
C HIS A 43 -2.28 -7.07 9.08
N CYS A 44 -2.12 -5.80 9.43
CA CYS A 44 -1.04 -5.34 10.29
C CYS A 44 -1.52 -4.11 11.06
N HIS A 45 -1.80 -4.25 12.35
CA HIS A 45 -2.29 -3.17 13.20
C HIS A 45 -1.24 -2.66 14.19
N ASP A 46 -0.15 -3.39 14.36
CA ASP A 46 0.88 -3.07 15.33
C ASP A 46 2.27 -3.11 14.68
N ASN A 47 3.29 -3.34 15.46
CA ASN A 47 4.67 -3.38 14.97
C ASN A 47 5.11 -4.77 14.47
N ASP A 48 4.18 -5.73 14.35
CA ASP A 48 4.46 -7.08 13.92
C ASP A 48 3.88 -7.36 12.54
N THR A 49 4.73 -7.63 11.55
CA THR A 49 4.32 -7.90 10.17
C THR A 49 4.10 -9.39 9.89
N THR A 50 4.22 -10.26 10.89
CA THR A 50 4.18 -11.72 10.70
C THR A 50 2.89 -12.18 10.02
N GLN A 51 1.73 -11.66 10.45
CA GLN A 51 0.44 -12.06 9.86
C GLN A 51 0.32 -11.60 8.40
N ALA A 52 0.77 -10.38 8.10
CA ALA A 52 0.74 -9.86 6.73
C ALA A 52 1.60 -10.72 5.80
N ILE A 53 2.81 -11.07 6.24
CA ILE A 53 3.71 -11.92 5.46
C ILE A 53 3.14 -13.33 5.29
N SER A 54 2.59 -13.90 6.35
CA SER A 54 1.96 -15.23 6.28
C SER A 54 0.79 -15.25 5.30
N TYR A 55 -0.03 -14.22 5.32
CA TYR A 55 -1.17 -14.08 4.40
C TYR A 55 -0.69 -13.98 2.94
N LEU A 56 0.30 -13.13 2.68
CA LEU A 56 0.82 -12.90 1.34
C LEU A 56 1.56 -14.13 0.79
N SER A 57 2.16 -14.94 1.66
CA SER A 57 2.89 -16.15 1.24
C SER A 57 1.99 -17.19 0.58
N GLN A 58 0.68 -17.08 0.75
CA GLN A 58 -0.29 -17.96 0.08
C GLN A 58 -0.49 -17.60 -1.39
N TYR A 59 -0.11 -16.38 -1.80
CA TYR A 59 -0.46 -15.84 -3.13
C TYR A 59 0.73 -15.42 -3.97
N PHE A 60 1.93 -15.36 -3.38
CA PHE A 60 3.14 -14.94 -4.07
C PHE A 60 4.24 -15.98 -3.91
N TYR A 61 5.13 -16.05 -4.90
CA TYR A 61 6.31 -16.89 -4.82
C TYR A 61 7.21 -16.45 -3.67
N GLN A 62 7.94 -17.41 -3.11
CA GLN A 62 8.81 -17.18 -1.95
C GLN A 62 9.82 -16.04 -2.22
N SER A 63 10.37 -15.97 -3.43
CA SER A 63 11.31 -14.91 -3.79
C SER A 63 10.72 -13.51 -3.68
N VAL A 64 9.42 -13.36 -3.97
CA VAL A 64 8.70 -12.09 -3.85
C VAL A 64 8.42 -11.80 -2.37
N VAL A 65 7.97 -12.80 -1.62
CA VAL A 65 7.68 -12.67 -0.19
C VAL A 65 8.93 -12.24 0.58
N GLU A 66 10.09 -12.78 0.23
CA GLU A 66 11.35 -12.37 0.86
C GLU A 66 11.62 -10.87 0.69
N LYS A 67 11.32 -10.32 -0.48
CA LYS A 67 11.48 -8.87 -0.70
C LYS A 67 10.47 -8.05 0.11
N MET A 68 9.27 -8.58 0.33
CA MET A 68 8.24 -7.90 1.13
C MET A 68 8.65 -7.75 2.59
N LYS A 69 9.57 -8.56 3.10
CA LYS A 69 10.00 -8.51 4.51
C LYS A 69 10.70 -7.21 4.86
N SER A 70 11.16 -6.45 3.88
CA SER A 70 11.77 -5.13 4.11
C SER A 70 10.72 -4.03 4.34
N ILE A 71 9.44 -4.30 4.07
CA ILE A 71 8.36 -3.34 4.29
C ILE A 71 8.07 -3.26 5.79
N LYS A 72 8.07 -2.04 6.31
CA LYS A 72 7.94 -1.79 7.74
C LYS A 72 6.46 -1.76 8.17
N PRO A 73 6.17 -2.03 9.44
CA PRO A 73 4.80 -1.89 9.93
C PRO A 73 4.42 -0.42 10.14
N ALA A 74 3.12 -0.12 10.00
CA ALA A 74 2.54 1.14 10.43
C ALA A 74 1.40 0.80 11.39
N ALA A 75 1.52 1.20 12.65
CA ALA A 75 0.54 0.85 13.68
C ALA A 75 -0.66 1.78 13.65
N TRP A 76 -1.86 1.22 13.72
CA TRP A 76 -3.11 1.98 13.73
C TRP A 76 -4.21 1.15 14.43
N THR A 77 -5.25 1.81 14.90
CA THR A 77 -6.35 1.14 15.59
C THR A 77 -7.69 1.39 14.89
N ALA A 78 -8.18 2.61 14.87
CA ALA A 78 -9.50 2.93 14.32
C ALA A 78 -9.43 3.40 12.86
N LEU A 79 -8.51 4.29 12.54
CA LEU A 79 -8.31 4.84 11.20
C LEU A 79 -6.87 4.59 10.76
N LYS A 80 -6.70 4.19 9.51
CA LYS A 80 -5.37 3.98 8.93
C LYS A 80 -4.51 5.24 8.99
N THR A 81 -5.13 6.41 8.91
CA THR A 81 -4.39 7.68 8.99
C THR A 81 -3.62 7.85 10.29
N GLU A 82 -3.96 7.10 11.34
CA GLU A 82 -3.19 7.08 12.58
C GLU A 82 -1.77 6.53 12.39
N GLY A 83 -1.57 5.71 11.37
CA GLY A 83 -0.26 5.14 11.05
C GLY A 83 0.58 5.98 10.10
N ILE A 84 0.05 7.12 9.63
CA ILE A 84 0.75 7.97 8.67
C ILE A 84 1.53 9.07 9.40
N ASP A 85 2.80 9.25 9.00
CA ASP A 85 3.62 10.38 9.45
C ASP A 85 3.34 11.58 8.55
N PHE A 86 2.51 12.51 9.03
CA PHE A 86 2.14 13.69 8.25
C PHE A 86 3.23 14.77 8.17
N GLU A 87 4.32 14.61 8.90
CA GLU A 87 5.45 15.54 8.84
C GLU A 87 6.42 15.19 7.70
N SER A 88 6.25 14.02 7.08
CA SER A 88 7.07 13.59 5.95
C SER A 88 6.23 13.56 4.68
N ASP A 89 6.87 13.77 3.54
CA ASP A 89 6.21 13.51 2.25
C ASP A 89 5.89 12.02 2.12
N PHE A 90 4.70 11.73 1.64
CA PHE A 90 4.27 10.34 1.50
C PHE A 90 3.32 10.15 0.33
N ILE A 91 3.16 8.90 -0.07
CA ILE A 91 2.12 8.40 -0.96
C ILE A 91 1.40 7.27 -0.21
N TRP A 92 0.08 7.21 -0.34
CA TRP A 92 -0.73 6.14 0.23
C TRP A 92 -1.52 5.46 -0.87
N LEU A 93 -1.29 4.14 -1.05
CA LEU A 93 -2.02 3.31 -2.03
C LEU A 93 -3.06 2.48 -1.28
N ASP A 94 -4.34 2.70 -1.59
CA ASP A 94 -5.45 1.98 -0.96
C ASP A 94 -6.62 1.94 -1.95
N ASP A 95 -7.40 0.84 -1.92
CA ASP A 95 -8.55 0.71 -2.82
C ASP A 95 -9.81 1.34 -2.25
N TYR A 96 -9.93 1.42 -0.93
CA TYR A 96 -11.16 1.89 -0.30
C TYR A 96 -10.88 2.67 0.99
N PRO A 97 -10.27 3.86 0.88
CA PRO A 97 -10.10 4.72 2.06
C PRO A 97 -11.47 5.20 2.55
N ARG A 98 -11.65 5.23 3.87
CA ARG A 98 -12.91 5.65 4.48
C ARG A 98 -13.04 7.16 4.40
N GLU A 99 -14.29 7.67 4.39
CA GLU A 99 -14.51 9.13 4.35
C GLU A 99 -13.84 9.85 5.51
N ALA A 100 -13.88 9.26 6.71
CA ALA A 100 -13.20 9.84 7.87
C ALA A 100 -11.69 9.95 7.64
N GLU A 101 -11.09 8.98 6.96
CA GLU A 101 -9.66 8.99 6.62
C GLU A 101 -9.35 10.06 5.57
N LYS A 102 -10.20 10.18 4.56
CA LYS A 102 -10.07 11.25 3.55
C LYS A 102 -10.17 12.64 4.19
N ASP A 103 -11.06 12.80 5.17
CA ASP A 103 -11.19 14.06 5.89
C ASP A 103 -9.93 14.40 6.69
N VAL A 104 -9.28 13.42 7.30
CA VAL A 104 -8.00 13.63 7.98
C VAL A 104 -6.95 14.12 6.98
N LEU A 105 -6.88 13.51 5.80
CA LEU A 105 -5.95 13.95 4.76
C LEU A 105 -6.22 15.40 4.32
N ARG A 106 -7.48 15.76 4.17
CA ARG A 106 -7.87 17.14 3.79
C ARG A 106 -7.47 18.14 4.88
N GLN A 107 -7.67 17.78 6.14
CA GLN A 107 -7.28 18.62 7.28
C GLN A 107 -5.78 18.90 7.31
N HIS A 108 -4.97 17.92 6.89
CA HIS A 108 -3.52 18.06 6.79
C HIS A 108 -3.07 18.66 5.46
N GLY A 109 -3.99 18.98 4.55
CA GLY A 109 -3.65 19.55 3.24
C GLY A 109 -2.92 18.61 2.32
N CYS A 110 -3.08 17.29 2.50
CA CYS A 110 -2.32 16.28 1.75
C CYS A 110 -3.21 15.24 1.06
N TYR A 111 -4.43 15.59 0.69
CA TYR A 111 -5.32 14.66 0.00
C TYR A 111 -4.71 14.11 -1.29
N ARG A 112 -3.84 14.89 -1.94
CA ARG A 112 -3.16 14.47 -3.18
C ARG A 112 -2.19 13.31 -2.98
N SER A 113 -1.79 13.05 -1.74
CA SER A 113 -0.90 11.93 -1.42
C SER A 113 -1.60 10.57 -1.51
N LEU A 114 -2.93 10.57 -1.51
CA LEU A 114 -3.72 9.35 -1.68
C LEU A 114 -3.86 9.02 -3.16
N ILE A 115 -3.47 7.80 -3.54
CA ILE A 115 -3.80 7.22 -4.84
C ILE A 115 -4.76 6.08 -4.57
N GLN A 116 -6.02 6.30 -4.94
CA GLN A 116 -7.04 5.27 -4.80
C GLN A 116 -6.93 4.28 -5.96
N VAL A 117 -6.68 3.02 -5.62
CA VAL A 117 -6.47 1.95 -6.60
C VAL A 117 -7.81 1.29 -6.92
N ASN A 118 -8.07 1.04 -8.20
CA ASN A 118 -9.25 0.32 -8.64
C ASN A 118 -8.84 -0.82 -9.59
N LEU A 119 -8.76 -2.03 -9.05
CA LEU A 119 -8.32 -3.21 -9.81
C LEU A 119 -9.31 -3.64 -10.90
N ASP A 120 -10.53 -3.07 -10.94
CA ASP A 120 -11.47 -3.30 -12.05
C ASP A 120 -10.96 -2.65 -13.34
N ASN A 121 -10.11 -1.64 -13.25
CA ASN A 121 -9.49 -1.04 -14.43
C ASN A 121 -8.41 -1.98 -14.96
N LYS A 122 -8.42 -2.18 -16.28
CA LYS A 122 -7.38 -2.96 -16.94
C LYS A 122 -6.04 -2.25 -16.75
N ASP A 123 -5.01 -3.01 -16.42
CA ASP A 123 -3.64 -2.51 -16.24
C ASP A 123 -3.49 -1.47 -15.12
N GLU A 124 -4.38 -1.49 -14.13
CA GLU A 124 -4.41 -0.48 -13.06
C GLU A 124 -3.05 -0.30 -12.37
N LEU A 125 -2.39 -1.39 -11.98
CA LEU A 125 -1.13 -1.28 -11.24
C LEU A 125 0.01 -0.77 -12.11
N PHE A 126 0.00 -1.05 -13.40
CA PHE A 126 0.97 -0.45 -14.33
C PHE A 126 0.74 1.06 -14.47
N ASP A 127 -0.53 1.49 -14.47
CA ASP A 127 -0.87 2.91 -14.48
C ASP A 127 -0.46 3.59 -13.17
N VAL A 128 -0.61 2.91 -12.03
CA VAL A 128 -0.15 3.41 -10.73
C VAL A 128 1.37 3.62 -10.75
N ILE A 129 2.12 2.67 -11.32
CA ILE A 129 3.58 2.82 -11.45
C ILE A 129 3.92 4.10 -12.24
N GLN A 130 3.21 4.36 -13.35
CA GLN A 130 3.43 5.56 -14.14
C GLN A 130 3.13 6.84 -13.35
N LYS A 131 2.06 6.84 -12.56
CA LYS A 131 1.74 7.96 -11.66
C LYS A 131 2.85 8.18 -10.63
N LEU A 132 3.37 7.11 -10.05
CA LEU A 132 4.46 7.19 -9.07
C LEU A 132 5.73 7.76 -9.70
N LYS A 133 6.05 7.36 -10.93
CA LYS A 133 7.19 7.89 -11.67
C LYS A 133 7.07 9.40 -11.89
N ALA A 134 5.87 9.88 -12.16
CA ALA A 134 5.62 11.31 -12.40
C ALA A 134 5.74 12.14 -11.13
N LEU A 135 5.63 11.52 -9.95
CA LEU A 135 5.72 12.19 -8.66
C LEU A 135 7.14 12.23 -8.08
N GLN A 136 8.10 11.66 -8.76
CA GLN A 136 9.49 11.64 -8.31
C GLN A 136 10.34 12.76 -8.90
#